data_cae2c9459f4f71ca4e17ed912f062ac2
#
_entry.id   cae2c9459f4f71ca4e17ed912f062ac2
#
_cell.length_a   1.000
_cell.length_b   1.000
_cell.length_c   1.000
_cell.angle_alpha   90.00
_cell.angle_beta   90.00
_cell.angle_gamma   90.00
#
_symmetry.space_group_name_H-M   'P 1'
#
loop_
_entity.id
_entity.type
_entity.pdbx_description
1 polymer ?
#
loop_
_entity_poly.entity_id
_entity_poly.type
_entity_poly.pdbx_seq_one_letter_code
_entity_poly.pdbx_strand_id
1 'polypeptide(L)'
;MTEKNGKILHKPGRMPGPHVVLQRFRPLLGKRRSEESLPLLTQAHAAYMGLRRSAKAIRGRGANIFTQWMGDPDALGSAILLKAVLMELGAREVRILTGKLGHPQNRNLVARCGIVLHDPNKERLPRGLHCMVDTSPPLGTANTGGVEPVRDFFFVADHHADPADVEEACRIRGVRRVKLGFVGLPVGSTSAFMAIIAAAFDLFDKIGPGGRAAAALGIYTDTSSLLHGATPLDFKMFEVLTRDEDTQELLDDLRDYRVPPEWYTYRANAYRNQEVKGGVRVAPLGFVKETHRDVIAEIANQLLRVDGTSIAIVIAVTERGTEVSVRADSRLLGQDQPRIVRVIDYLLSYAFPGLSGFKHDRRPPHRVEGGAALPLTPEERGRFRLDSSPPITGNGPILEHCRALAHALVVALQDLERLQPGETAGLL
;
A
#
# COMPACT_ATOMS: atom_id res chain seq x y z
N MET A 1 35.09 -20.11 -27.30
CA MET A 1 33.94 -20.62 -26.51
C MET A 1 32.84 -19.56 -26.63
N THR A 2 31.88 -19.81 -27.49
CA THR A 2 30.84 -18.85 -27.89
C THR A 2 29.64 -19.03 -26.96
N GLU A 3 29.35 -18.01 -26.18
CA GLU A 3 28.13 -17.95 -25.36
C GLU A 3 26.90 -17.94 -26.28
N LYS A 4 26.07 -18.96 -26.12
CA LYS A 4 24.76 -19.00 -26.73
C LYS A 4 23.80 -18.16 -25.89
N ASN A 5 23.55 -16.92 -26.31
CA ASN A 5 22.47 -16.09 -25.85
C ASN A 5 21.13 -16.84 -26.05
N GLY A 6 20.55 -17.31 -24.96
CA GLY A 6 19.24 -17.96 -24.96
C GLY A 6 18.11 -16.96 -25.22
N LYS A 7 17.96 -16.53 -26.47
CA LYS A 7 16.72 -15.88 -26.93
C LYS A 7 15.61 -16.92 -26.93
N ILE A 8 14.69 -16.81 -25.96
CA ILE A 8 13.41 -17.52 -26.02
C ILE A 8 12.55 -16.80 -27.06
N LEU A 9 12.80 -17.11 -28.34
CA LEU A 9 11.99 -16.63 -29.46
C LEU A 9 10.71 -17.46 -29.51
N HIS A 10 9.61 -16.94 -29.05
CA HIS A 10 8.29 -17.45 -29.40
C HIS A 10 7.94 -17.03 -30.83
N LYS A 11 7.83 -17.99 -31.73
CA LYS A 11 7.26 -17.76 -33.07
C LYS A 11 5.85 -17.19 -32.90
N PRO A 12 5.51 -16.07 -33.58
CA PRO A 12 4.14 -15.57 -33.57
C PRO A 12 3.21 -16.62 -34.22
N GLY A 13 2.22 -17.07 -33.48
CA GLY A 13 1.15 -17.92 -34.03
C GLY A 13 0.78 -19.20 -33.28
N ARG A 14 1.56 -19.67 -32.31
CA ARG A 14 1.13 -20.80 -31.46
C ARG A 14 0.58 -20.31 -30.13
N MET A 15 -0.69 -20.57 -29.88
CA MET A 15 -1.31 -20.36 -28.58
C MET A 15 -0.53 -21.11 -27.49
N PRO A 16 -0.02 -20.44 -26.44
CA PRO A 16 0.64 -21.16 -25.35
C PRO A 16 -0.36 -22.12 -24.67
N GLY A 17 0.12 -23.32 -24.35
CA GLY A 17 -0.68 -24.36 -23.69
C GLY A 17 -1.17 -23.94 -22.28
N PRO A 18 -2.02 -24.78 -21.64
CA PRO A 18 -2.73 -24.42 -20.41
C PRO A 18 -1.85 -24.11 -19.18
N HIS A 19 -0.55 -24.38 -19.24
CA HIS A 19 0.38 -24.22 -18.10
C HIS A 19 1.50 -23.18 -18.32
N VAL A 20 1.27 -22.19 -19.18
CA VAL A 20 2.31 -21.20 -19.57
C VAL A 20 2.99 -20.55 -18.37
N VAL A 21 2.24 -20.07 -17.38
CA VAL A 21 2.82 -19.43 -16.20
C VAL A 21 3.68 -20.43 -15.41
N LEU A 22 3.17 -21.60 -15.14
CA LEU A 22 3.90 -22.65 -14.40
C LEU A 22 5.15 -23.10 -15.16
N GLN A 23 5.05 -23.33 -16.47
CA GLN A 23 6.18 -23.74 -17.31
C GLN A 23 7.27 -22.68 -17.41
N ARG A 24 6.89 -21.39 -17.41
CA ARG A 24 7.83 -20.28 -17.53
C ARG A 24 8.56 -19.99 -16.22
N PHE A 25 7.86 -19.99 -15.09
CA PHE A 25 8.44 -19.51 -13.82
C PHE A 25 8.97 -20.64 -12.92
N ARG A 26 8.36 -21.80 -12.93
CA ARG A 26 8.80 -22.93 -12.11
C ARG A 26 10.29 -23.29 -12.30
N PRO A 27 10.84 -23.38 -13.52
CA PRO A 27 12.25 -23.69 -13.73
C PRO A 27 13.20 -22.61 -13.21
N LEU A 28 12.75 -21.34 -13.11
CA LEU A 28 13.56 -20.21 -12.68
C LEU A 28 13.76 -20.12 -11.16
N LEU A 29 12.97 -20.84 -10.37
CA LEU A 29 12.95 -20.76 -8.90
C LEU A 29 13.77 -21.87 -8.22
N GLY A 30 14.11 -22.94 -8.94
CA GLY A 30 14.64 -24.16 -8.34
C GLY A 30 13.55 -24.97 -7.61
N LYS A 31 13.84 -26.23 -7.25
CA LYS A 31 12.81 -27.17 -6.79
C LYS A 31 12.06 -26.70 -5.53
N ARG A 32 12.77 -26.39 -4.45
CA ARG A 32 12.17 -26.01 -3.16
C ARG A 32 11.36 -24.71 -3.27
N ARG A 33 11.96 -23.65 -3.79
CA ARG A 33 11.26 -22.35 -3.96
C ARG A 33 10.09 -22.43 -4.92
N SER A 34 10.15 -23.34 -5.88
CA SER A 34 9.06 -23.62 -6.80
C SER A 34 7.84 -24.23 -6.09
N GLU A 35 8.03 -25.09 -5.13
CA GLU A 35 6.96 -25.68 -4.32
C GLU A 35 6.30 -24.63 -3.42
N GLU A 36 7.08 -23.80 -2.74
CA GLU A 36 6.62 -22.68 -1.91
C GLU A 36 5.83 -21.63 -2.72
N SER A 37 6.21 -21.43 -3.98
CA SER A 37 5.58 -20.45 -4.88
C SER A 37 4.38 -21.01 -5.67
N LEU A 38 4.10 -22.30 -5.57
CA LEU A 38 3.08 -22.97 -6.39
C LEU A 38 1.66 -22.38 -6.20
N PRO A 39 1.19 -22.02 -4.99
CA PRO A 39 -0.11 -21.40 -4.81
C PRO A 39 -0.24 -20.09 -5.59
N LEU A 40 0.77 -19.22 -5.50
CA LEU A 40 0.77 -17.93 -6.22
C LEU A 40 0.85 -18.12 -7.74
N LEU A 41 1.72 -19.01 -8.22
CA LEU A 41 1.81 -19.33 -9.66
C LEU A 41 0.50 -19.92 -10.20
N THR A 42 -0.23 -20.68 -9.40
CA THR A 42 -1.54 -21.22 -9.76
C THR A 42 -2.58 -20.10 -9.89
N GLN A 43 -2.59 -19.16 -8.95
CA GLN A 43 -3.47 -17.98 -9.02
C GLN A 43 -3.11 -17.08 -10.22
N ALA A 44 -1.82 -16.82 -10.46
CA ALA A 44 -1.38 -16.05 -11.61
C ALA A 44 -1.73 -16.73 -12.93
N HIS A 45 -1.64 -18.07 -13.00
CA HIS A 45 -2.11 -18.83 -14.16
C HIS A 45 -3.63 -18.70 -14.36
N ALA A 46 -4.42 -18.82 -13.30
CA ALA A 46 -5.86 -18.63 -13.34
C ALA A 46 -6.23 -17.21 -13.82
N ALA A 47 -5.52 -16.17 -13.32
CA ALA A 47 -5.70 -14.79 -13.76
C ALA A 47 -5.38 -14.61 -15.25
N TYR A 48 -4.23 -15.10 -15.69
CA TYR A 48 -3.82 -15.10 -17.09
C TYR A 48 -4.86 -15.75 -18.00
N MET A 49 -5.32 -16.95 -17.66
CA MET A 49 -6.33 -17.68 -18.44
C MET A 49 -7.69 -17.00 -18.41
N GLY A 50 -8.10 -16.44 -17.27
CA GLY A 50 -9.33 -15.67 -17.11
C GLY A 50 -9.34 -14.43 -17.99
N LEU A 51 -8.27 -13.67 -18.01
CA LEU A 51 -8.08 -12.49 -18.86
C LEU A 51 -8.11 -12.87 -20.35
N ARG A 52 -7.37 -13.90 -20.76
CA ARG A 52 -7.38 -14.40 -22.15
C ARG A 52 -8.75 -14.85 -22.61
N ARG A 53 -9.47 -15.65 -21.83
CA ARG A 53 -10.84 -16.08 -22.13
C ARG A 53 -11.80 -14.90 -22.23
N SER A 54 -11.49 -13.79 -21.55
CA SER A 54 -12.29 -12.58 -21.57
C SER A 54 -11.89 -11.59 -22.67
N ALA A 55 -10.92 -11.89 -23.54
CA ALA A 55 -10.43 -10.99 -24.59
C ALA A 55 -11.56 -10.43 -25.46
N LYS A 56 -12.55 -11.26 -25.85
CA LYS A 56 -13.73 -10.80 -26.60
C LYS A 56 -14.56 -9.76 -25.83
N ALA A 57 -14.65 -9.89 -24.51
CA ALA A 57 -15.39 -8.96 -23.66
C ALA A 57 -14.60 -7.67 -23.36
N ILE A 58 -13.28 -7.67 -23.52
CA ILE A 58 -12.38 -6.54 -23.32
C ILE A 58 -12.28 -5.69 -24.59
N ARG A 59 -12.18 -6.35 -25.73
CA ARG A 59 -11.90 -5.71 -27.03
C ARG A 59 -12.87 -4.56 -27.35
N GLY A 60 -12.30 -3.39 -27.66
CA GLY A 60 -13.03 -2.18 -28.02
C GLY A 60 -13.69 -1.44 -26.84
N ARG A 61 -13.63 -1.98 -25.62
CA ARG A 61 -14.20 -1.33 -24.42
C ARG A 61 -13.17 -0.47 -23.74
N GLY A 62 -13.64 0.58 -23.05
CA GLY A 62 -12.84 1.30 -22.06
C GLY A 62 -12.67 0.49 -20.78
N ALA A 63 -11.62 0.76 -20.01
CA ALA A 63 -11.42 0.19 -18.70
C ALA A 63 -10.93 1.25 -17.70
N ASN A 64 -11.38 1.14 -16.47
CA ASN A 64 -11.02 1.99 -15.34
C ASN A 64 -10.33 1.12 -14.29
N ILE A 65 -9.10 1.42 -13.96
CA ILE A 65 -8.31 0.73 -12.93
C ILE A 65 -8.28 1.63 -11.70
N PHE A 66 -8.91 1.21 -10.63
CA PHE A 66 -8.90 1.89 -9.35
C PHE A 66 -7.72 1.39 -8.52
N THR A 67 -7.02 2.32 -7.88
CA THR A 67 -6.00 2.07 -6.89
C THR A 67 -6.48 2.53 -5.53
N GLN A 68 -5.70 2.33 -4.47
CA GLN A 68 -5.96 2.99 -3.20
C GLN A 68 -5.90 4.53 -3.35
N TRP A 69 -6.56 5.26 -2.40
CA TRP A 69 -6.72 6.72 -2.50
C TRP A 69 -5.40 7.48 -2.65
N MET A 70 -4.36 7.05 -1.96
CA MET A 70 -3.05 7.70 -1.91
C MET A 70 -2.03 7.06 -2.85
N GLY A 71 -2.43 6.39 -3.89
CA GLY A 71 -1.62 5.75 -4.92
C GLY A 71 -0.13 5.60 -4.58
N ASP A 72 0.25 4.51 -3.92
CA ASP A 72 1.64 4.20 -3.62
C ASP A 72 2.34 3.51 -4.80
N PRO A 73 3.64 3.22 -4.71
CA PRO A 73 4.36 2.60 -5.82
C PRO A 73 3.82 1.23 -6.21
N ASP A 74 3.30 0.41 -5.26
CA ASP A 74 2.76 -0.90 -5.58
C ASP A 74 1.42 -0.79 -6.32
N ALA A 75 0.53 0.08 -5.86
CA ALA A 75 -0.71 0.37 -6.55
C ALA A 75 -0.48 0.92 -7.97
N LEU A 76 0.47 1.83 -8.14
CA LEU A 76 0.79 2.43 -9.44
C LEU A 76 1.48 1.42 -10.36
N GLY A 77 2.45 0.66 -9.87
CA GLY A 77 3.17 -0.36 -10.62
C GLY A 77 2.24 -1.47 -11.11
N SER A 78 1.40 -2.00 -10.23
CA SER A 78 0.40 -3.01 -10.57
C SER A 78 -0.64 -2.50 -11.57
N ALA A 79 -1.06 -1.22 -11.46
CA ALA A 79 -2.00 -0.61 -12.40
C ALA A 79 -1.41 -0.45 -13.82
N ILE A 80 -0.13 -0.08 -13.93
CA ILE A 80 0.57 0.01 -15.23
C ILE A 80 0.64 -1.37 -15.90
N LEU A 81 1.01 -2.39 -15.12
CA LEU A 81 1.08 -3.75 -15.64
C LEU A 81 -0.30 -4.26 -16.10
N LEU A 82 -1.36 -4.01 -15.31
CA LEU A 82 -2.72 -4.36 -15.73
C LEU A 82 -3.17 -3.56 -16.95
N LYS A 83 -2.83 -2.26 -17.02
CA LYS A 83 -3.10 -1.43 -18.21
C LYS A 83 -2.48 -2.04 -19.46
N ALA A 84 -1.21 -2.45 -19.40
CA ALA A 84 -0.54 -3.08 -20.53
C ALA A 84 -1.25 -4.38 -20.96
N VAL A 85 -1.66 -5.22 -20.02
CA VAL A 85 -2.41 -6.46 -20.31
C VAL A 85 -3.76 -6.18 -20.95
N LEU A 86 -4.52 -5.20 -20.43
CA LEU A 86 -5.84 -4.86 -21.01
C LEU A 86 -5.71 -4.26 -22.42
N MET A 87 -4.69 -3.42 -22.66
CA MET A 87 -4.39 -2.87 -23.98
C MET A 87 -4.00 -3.98 -24.97
N GLU A 88 -3.18 -4.95 -24.56
CA GLU A 88 -2.81 -6.11 -25.37
C GLU A 88 -4.02 -6.95 -25.76
N LEU A 89 -5.01 -7.05 -24.88
CA LEU A 89 -6.27 -7.75 -25.12
C LEU A 89 -7.26 -6.92 -25.95
N GLY A 90 -6.86 -5.72 -26.39
CA GLY A 90 -7.62 -4.87 -27.30
C GLY A 90 -8.59 -3.91 -26.60
N ALA A 91 -8.37 -3.55 -25.35
CA ALA A 91 -9.08 -2.45 -24.72
C ALA A 91 -8.86 -1.15 -25.54
N ARG A 92 -9.90 -0.35 -25.72
CA ARG A 92 -9.81 0.91 -26.50
C ARG A 92 -9.06 1.99 -25.76
N GLU A 93 -9.29 2.08 -24.45
CA GLU A 93 -8.72 3.07 -23.54
C GLU A 93 -8.66 2.47 -22.14
N VAL A 94 -7.56 2.71 -21.41
CA VAL A 94 -7.42 2.27 -20.03
C VAL A 94 -6.95 3.44 -19.19
N ARG A 95 -7.77 3.81 -18.19
CA ARG A 95 -7.50 4.90 -17.25
C ARG A 95 -7.08 4.34 -15.90
N ILE A 96 -6.03 4.94 -15.32
CA ILE A 96 -5.61 4.65 -13.94
C ILE A 96 -6.19 5.75 -13.06
N LEU A 97 -6.96 5.36 -12.07
CA LEU A 97 -7.72 6.23 -11.19
C LEU A 97 -7.12 6.21 -9.79
N THR A 98 -6.66 7.36 -9.34
CA THR A 98 -6.17 7.56 -7.97
C THR A 98 -6.66 8.89 -7.42
N GLY A 99 -6.76 9.03 -6.10
CA GLY A 99 -7.23 10.28 -5.50
C GLY A 99 -6.14 11.35 -5.45
N LYS A 100 -5.10 11.11 -4.69
CA LYS A 100 -4.00 12.06 -4.46
C LYS A 100 -2.66 11.34 -4.43
N LEU A 101 -1.62 12.07 -4.79
CA LEU A 101 -0.24 11.66 -4.59
C LEU A 101 0.34 12.48 -3.43
N GLY A 102 0.37 11.92 -2.25
CA GLY A 102 0.93 12.59 -1.07
C GLY A 102 2.44 12.52 -1.04
N HIS A 103 2.98 11.33 -1.14
CA HIS A 103 4.40 11.08 -0.98
C HIS A 103 5.24 11.66 -2.14
N PRO A 104 6.38 12.34 -1.87
CA PRO A 104 7.26 12.87 -2.90
C PRO A 104 7.74 11.81 -3.89
N GLN A 105 8.07 10.62 -3.41
CA GLN A 105 8.47 9.48 -4.26
C GLN A 105 7.37 9.10 -5.26
N ASN A 106 6.09 9.09 -4.84
CA ASN A 106 4.98 8.74 -5.73
C ASN A 106 4.77 9.82 -6.81
N ARG A 107 4.96 11.09 -6.46
CA ARG A 107 4.94 12.19 -7.45
C ARG A 107 6.11 12.09 -8.43
N ASN A 108 7.31 11.77 -7.92
CA ASN A 108 8.49 11.54 -8.77
C ASN A 108 8.27 10.35 -9.71
N LEU A 109 7.73 9.24 -9.19
CA LEU A 109 7.37 8.06 -9.98
C LEU A 109 6.44 8.41 -11.15
N VAL A 110 5.35 9.13 -10.86
CA VAL A 110 4.39 9.52 -11.90
C VAL A 110 5.04 10.41 -12.95
N ALA A 111 5.81 11.41 -12.53
CA ALA A 111 6.47 12.35 -13.44
C ALA A 111 7.55 11.68 -14.30
N ARG A 112 8.44 10.87 -13.70
CA ARG A 112 9.57 10.24 -14.39
C ARG A 112 9.16 9.09 -15.30
N CYS A 113 8.14 8.33 -14.91
CA CYS A 113 7.62 7.23 -15.72
C CYS A 113 6.52 7.64 -16.69
N GLY A 114 6.16 8.92 -16.77
CA GLY A 114 5.14 9.43 -17.68
C GLY A 114 3.74 8.82 -17.44
N ILE A 115 3.39 8.55 -16.16
CA ILE A 115 2.13 7.92 -15.81
C ILE A 115 1.01 8.95 -15.87
N VAL A 116 0.00 8.71 -16.69
CA VAL A 116 -1.20 9.54 -16.76
C VAL A 116 -2.22 9.02 -15.75
N LEU A 117 -2.52 9.84 -14.75
CA LEU A 117 -3.51 9.56 -13.72
C LEU A 117 -4.76 10.39 -13.92
N HIS A 118 -5.88 9.84 -13.51
CA HIS A 118 -7.19 10.48 -13.55
C HIS A 118 -7.76 10.57 -12.12
N ASP A 119 -8.34 11.71 -11.77
CA ASP A 119 -8.98 11.93 -10.48
C ASP A 119 -10.48 11.57 -10.60
N PRO A 120 -10.93 10.49 -9.95
CA PRO A 120 -12.33 10.06 -10.05
C PRO A 120 -13.32 11.07 -9.44
N ASN A 121 -12.85 12.04 -8.65
CA ASN A 121 -13.69 13.11 -8.10
C ASN A 121 -13.88 14.28 -9.06
N LYS A 122 -13.00 14.42 -10.05
CA LYS A 122 -13.03 15.56 -10.98
C LYS A 122 -13.49 15.17 -12.37
N GLU A 123 -13.41 13.90 -12.71
CA GLU A 123 -13.70 13.41 -14.04
C GLU A 123 -14.89 12.45 -14.03
N ARG A 124 -15.80 12.61 -15.01
CA ARG A 124 -16.84 11.60 -15.23
C ARG A 124 -16.19 10.31 -15.72
N LEU A 125 -16.41 9.22 -14.99
CA LEU A 125 -15.90 7.93 -15.39
C LEU A 125 -16.56 7.44 -16.68
N PRO A 126 -15.77 7.08 -17.71
CA PRO A 126 -16.32 6.51 -18.92
C PRO A 126 -16.94 5.14 -18.62
N ARG A 127 -18.00 4.81 -19.37
CA ARG A 127 -18.56 3.46 -19.34
C ARG A 127 -17.52 2.44 -19.77
N GLY A 128 -17.31 1.39 -18.98
CA GLY A 128 -16.28 0.41 -19.29
C GLY A 128 -16.21 -0.73 -18.29
N LEU A 129 -15.09 -1.41 -18.30
CA LEU A 129 -14.73 -2.42 -17.31
C LEU A 129 -14.16 -1.70 -16.08
N HIS A 130 -14.54 -2.14 -14.91
CA HIS A 130 -13.96 -1.65 -13.65
C HIS A 130 -13.02 -2.69 -13.09
N CYS A 131 -11.79 -2.31 -12.87
CA CYS A 131 -10.74 -3.15 -12.31
C CYS A 131 -10.19 -2.47 -11.04
N MET A 132 -9.60 -3.25 -10.16
CA MET A 132 -9.02 -2.76 -8.92
C MET A 132 -7.71 -3.49 -8.67
N VAL A 133 -6.68 -2.78 -8.26
CA VAL A 133 -5.39 -3.36 -7.92
C VAL A 133 -4.85 -2.73 -6.65
N ASP A 134 -4.18 -3.56 -5.86
CA ASP A 134 -3.57 -3.20 -4.59
C ASP A 134 -4.56 -2.59 -3.58
N THR A 135 -5.78 -2.96 -3.72
CA THR A 135 -6.90 -2.65 -2.84
C THR A 135 -8.08 -3.52 -3.22
N SER A 136 -8.99 -3.76 -2.28
CA SER A 136 -10.16 -4.61 -2.46
C SER A 136 -11.46 -3.84 -2.26
N PRO A 137 -12.55 -4.21 -2.95
CA PRO A 137 -13.86 -3.75 -2.56
C PRO A 137 -14.17 -4.22 -1.12
N PRO A 138 -14.83 -3.42 -0.29
CA PRO A 138 -15.39 -2.09 -0.53
C PRO A 138 -14.45 -0.95 -0.16
N LEU A 139 -13.24 -1.22 0.36
CA LEU A 139 -12.29 -0.18 0.80
C LEU A 139 -11.92 0.77 -0.33
N GLY A 140 -11.74 0.21 -1.53
CA GLY A 140 -11.46 1.01 -2.71
C GLY A 140 -12.67 1.76 -3.27
N THR A 141 -13.90 1.48 -2.85
CA THR A 141 -15.07 2.25 -3.31
C THR A 141 -15.08 3.69 -2.81
N ALA A 142 -14.33 4.00 -1.76
CA ALA A 142 -14.06 5.37 -1.35
C ALA A 142 -13.32 6.18 -2.42
N ASN A 143 -12.60 5.52 -3.32
CA ASN A 143 -11.88 6.13 -4.44
C ASN A 143 -12.76 6.31 -5.68
N THR A 144 -13.98 5.84 -5.67
CA THR A 144 -14.93 6.06 -6.76
C THR A 144 -15.53 7.46 -6.79
N GLY A 145 -15.11 8.32 -5.84
CA GLY A 145 -15.28 9.76 -5.83
C GLY A 145 -16.70 10.25 -6.08
N GLY A 146 -17.66 9.94 -5.23
CA GLY A 146 -19.02 10.46 -5.39
C GLY A 146 -19.76 10.02 -6.67
N VAL A 147 -19.09 9.26 -7.54
CA VAL A 147 -19.74 8.51 -8.63
C VAL A 147 -20.56 7.39 -8.00
N GLU A 148 -21.70 7.07 -8.59
CA GLU A 148 -22.51 5.91 -8.17
C GLU A 148 -21.61 4.73 -7.81
N PRO A 149 -21.80 4.08 -6.66
CA PRO A 149 -20.88 3.05 -6.19
C PRO A 149 -20.75 1.95 -7.24
N VAL A 150 -19.50 1.72 -7.65
CA VAL A 150 -19.20 0.63 -8.60
C VAL A 150 -19.58 -0.68 -7.94
N ARG A 151 -20.55 -1.38 -8.53
CA ARG A 151 -21.09 -2.64 -7.99
C ARG A 151 -20.57 -3.89 -8.70
N ASP A 152 -19.99 -3.72 -9.87
CA ASP A 152 -19.50 -4.81 -10.71
C ASP A 152 -18.03 -4.57 -11.07
N PHE A 153 -17.15 -5.46 -10.61
CA PHE A 153 -15.74 -5.44 -10.94
C PHE A 153 -15.41 -6.57 -11.92
N PHE A 154 -14.64 -6.22 -12.95
CA PHE A 154 -14.14 -7.17 -13.92
C PHE A 154 -12.91 -7.91 -13.42
N PHE A 155 -11.99 -7.21 -12.77
CA PHE A 155 -10.75 -7.75 -12.25
C PHE A 155 -10.39 -7.09 -10.91
N VAL A 156 -10.00 -7.89 -9.94
CA VAL A 156 -9.49 -7.42 -8.63
C VAL A 156 -8.25 -8.22 -8.30
N ALA A 157 -7.16 -7.55 -7.93
CA ALA A 157 -5.95 -8.18 -7.39
C ALA A 157 -5.44 -7.38 -6.19
N ASP A 158 -5.26 -8.05 -5.05
CA ASP A 158 -4.85 -7.43 -3.80
C ASP A 158 -4.14 -8.44 -2.90
N HIS A 159 -3.08 -8.02 -2.26
CA HIS A 159 -2.32 -8.89 -1.35
C HIS A 159 -2.60 -8.60 0.14
N HIS A 160 -3.35 -7.53 0.45
CA HIS A 160 -3.55 -7.06 1.83
C HIS A 160 -4.65 -7.77 2.60
N ALA A 161 -5.77 -8.05 1.98
CA ALA A 161 -6.99 -8.39 2.67
C ALA A 161 -7.21 -9.91 2.77
N ASP A 162 -7.85 -10.35 3.85
CA ASP A 162 -8.37 -11.71 3.92
C ASP A 162 -9.56 -11.87 2.94
N PRO A 163 -9.59 -12.92 2.12
CA PRO A 163 -10.69 -13.15 1.20
C PRO A 163 -12.07 -13.20 1.86
N ALA A 164 -12.18 -13.77 3.06
CA ALA A 164 -13.44 -13.86 3.80
C ALA A 164 -13.94 -12.48 4.25
N ASP A 165 -13.03 -11.62 4.73
CA ASP A 165 -13.35 -10.25 5.12
C ASP A 165 -13.82 -9.42 3.93
N VAL A 166 -13.20 -9.61 2.76
CA VAL A 166 -13.60 -8.92 1.52
C VAL A 166 -14.95 -9.39 1.03
N GLU A 167 -15.23 -10.69 1.08
CA GLU A 167 -16.53 -11.25 0.66
C GLU A 167 -17.66 -10.68 1.52
N GLU A 168 -17.52 -10.69 2.84
CA GLU A 168 -18.50 -10.14 3.76
C GLU A 168 -18.69 -8.63 3.57
N ALA A 169 -17.59 -7.89 3.44
CA ALA A 169 -17.64 -6.46 3.22
C ALA A 169 -18.28 -6.11 1.85
N CYS A 170 -18.06 -6.90 0.81
CA CYS A 170 -18.73 -6.76 -0.48
C CYS A 170 -20.23 -6.99 -0.34
N ARG A 171 -20.66 -7.99 0.42
CA ARG A 171 -22.06 -8.30 0.70
C ARG A 171 -22.76 -7.12 1.40
N ILE A 172 -22.15 -6.58 2.45
CA ILE A 172 -22.71 -5.46 3.23
C ILE A 172 -22.83 -4.19 2.37
N ARG A 173 -21.86 -3.91 1.50
CA ARG A 173 -21.82 -2.68 0.70
C ARG A 173 -22.44 -2.81 -0.70
N GLY A 174 -23.06 -3.93 -1.00
CA GLY A 174 -23.82 -4.14 -2.22
C GLY A 174 -22.95 -4.26 -3.48
N VAL A 175 -21.73 -4.75 -3.37
CA VAL A 175 -20.95 -5.20 -4.52
C VAL A 175 -21.60 -6.48 -5.05
N ARG A 176 -22.08 -6.44 -6.30
CA ARG A 176 -22.86 -7.54 -6.87
C ARG A 176 -21.99 -8.62 -7.47
N ARG A 177 -20.85 -8.23 -8.04
CA ARG A 177 -20.02 -9.15 -8.80
C ARG A 177 -18.56 -8.74 -8.86
N VAL A 178 -17.68 -9.70 -8.59
CA VAL A 178 -16.26 -9.69 -8.98
C VAL A 178 -16.06 -10.85 -9.97
N LYS A 179 -15.72 -10.57 -11.23
CA LYS A 179 -15.61 -11.62 -12.26
C LYS A 179 -14.31 -12.42 -12.14
N LEU A 180 -13.19 -11.73 -11.93
CA LEU A 180 -11.87 -12.31 -11.74
C LEU A 180 -11.28 -11.67 -10.46
N GLY A 181 -11.37 -12.38 -9.35
CA GLY A 181 -10.93 -11.91 -8.03
C GLY A 181 -9.73 -12.72 -7.54
N PHE A 182 -8.68 -12.00 -7.12
CA PHE A 182 -7.44 -12.53 -6.57
C PHE A 182 -7.08 -11.67 -5.36
N VAL A 183 -7.60 -12.04 -4.20
CA VAL A 183 -7.46 -11.30 -2.94
C VAL A 183 -6.72 -12.17 -1.93
N GLY A 184 -5.98 -11.56 -1.00
CA GLY A 184 -5.14 -12.29 -0.04
C GLY A 184 -4.01 -13.05 -0.72
N LEU A 185 -3.42 -12.43 -1.74
CA LEU A 185 -2.34 -13.04 -2.51
C LEU A 185 -1.14 -13.36 -1.61
N PRO A 186 -0.60 -14.59 -1.64
CA PRO A 186 0.56 -14.97 -0.85
C PRO A 186 1.87 -14.45 -1.48
N VAL A 187 1.99 -13.14 -1.59
CA VAL A 187 3.09 -12.41 -2.24
C VAL A 187 3.37 -11.13 -1.48
N GLY A 188 4.58 -10.61 -1.56
CA GLY A 188 4.99 -9.39 -0.87
C GLY A 188 4.42 -8.10 -1.49
N SER A 189 4.01 -8.14 -2.77
CA SER A 189 3.44 -7.00 -3.49
C SER A 189 2.47 -7.42 -4.59
N THR A 190 1.45 -6.61 -4.84
CA THR A 190 0.54 -6.81 -5.98
C THR A 190 1.27 -6.63 -7.32
N SER A 191 2.29 -5.76 -7.36
CA SER A 191 3.15 -5.57 -8.54
C SER A 191 3.87 -6.84 -8.96
N ALA A 192 4.36 -7.66 -8.01
CA ALA A 192 4.99 -8.94 -8.35
C ALA A 192 3.98 -9.91 -8.98
N PHE A 193 2.77 -10.00 -8.44
CA PHE A 193 1.70 -10.81 -9.04
C PHE A 193 1.35 -10.35 -10.46
N MET A 194 1.18 -9.05 -10.66
CA MET A 194 0.88 -8.48 -11.97
C MET A 194 2.05 -8.62 -12.93
N ALA A 195 3.30 -8.57 -12.46
CA ALA A 195 4.49 -8.80 -13.29
C ALA A 195 4.56 -10.23 -13.82
N ILE A 196 4.17 -11.24 -13.03
CA ILE A 196 4.06 -12.62 -13.48
C ILE A 196 3.05 -12.71 -14.65
N ILE A 197 1.90 -12.03 -14.53
CA ILE A 197 0.87 -12.03 -15.56
C ILE A 197 1.37 -11.31 -16.82
N ALA A 198 1.94 -10.12 -16.68
CA ALA A 198 2.50 -9.34 -17.79
C ALA A 198 3.60 -10.12 -18.54
N ALA A 199 4.47 -10.81 -17.80
CA ALA A 199 5.48 -11.70 -18.37
C ALA A 199 4.85 -12.85 -19.15
N ALA A 200 3.76 -13.45 -18.66
CA ALA A 200 3.05 -14.52 -19.38
C ALA A 200 2.43 -14.04 -20.69
N PHE A 201 2.10 -12.74 -20.81
CA PHE A 201 1.70 -12.07 -22.05
C PHE A 201 2.87 -11.55 -22.88
N ASP A 202 4.10 -11.68 -22.41
CA ASP A 202 5.33 -11.20 -23.08
C ASP A 202 5.36 -9.67 -23.31
N LEU A 203 5.02 -8.91 -22.26
CA LEU A 203 4.77 -7.46 -22.38
C LEU A 203 5.90 -6.57 -21.89
N PHE A 204 6.99 -7.08 -21.32
CA PHE A 204 8.01 -6.23 -20.68
C PHE A 204 8.66 -5.25 -21.66
N ASP A 205 8.90 -5.64 -22.91
CA ASP A 205 9.41 -4.73 -23.93
C ASP A 205 8.42 -3.62 -24.29
N LYS A 206 7.12 -3.96 -24.33
CA LYS A 206 6.04 -3.00 -24.62
C LYS A 206 5.78 -2.02 -23.46
N ILE A 207 6.00 -2.47 -22.23
CA ILE A 207 5.83 -1.65 -21.02
C ILE A 207 6.92 -0.59 -20.94
N GLY A 208 8.11 -0.89 -21.48
CA GLY A 208 9.27 -0.01 -21.48
C GLY A 208 9.92 0.18 -20.10
N PRO A 209 11.08 0.90 -20.04
CA PRO A 209 11.82 1.10 -18.80
C PRO A 209 10.98 1.75 -17.69
N GLY A 210 10.19 2.78 -18.02
CA GLY A 210 9.36 3.51 -17.04
C GLY A 210 8.34 2.61 -16.34
N GLY A 211 7.63 1.78 -17.11
CA GLY A 211 6.65 0.87 -16.51
C GLY A 211 7.29 -0.27 -15.72
N ARG A 212 8.45 -0.75 -16.16
CA ARG A 212 9.23 -1.76 -15.41
C ARG A 212 9.79 -1.18 -14.12
N ALA A 213 10.35 0.03 -14.13
CA ALA A 213 10.86 0.70 -12.96
C ALA A 213 9.74 0.99 -11.94
N ALA A 214 8.54 1.39 -12.42
CA ALA A 214 7.39 1.58 -11.56
C ALA A 214 6.98 0.30 -10.83
N ALA A 215 6.89 -0.82 -11.55
CA ALA A 215 6.56 -2.12 -10.95
C ALA A 215 7.65 -2.63 -10.00
N ALA A 216 8.93 -2.44 -10.37
CA ALA A 216 10.07 -2.79 -9.51
C ALA A 216 10.08 -1.96 -8.22
N LEU A 217 9.78 -0.66 -8.31
CA LEU A 217 9.66 0.20 -7.13
C LEU A 217 8.51 -0.26 -6.23
N GLY A 218 7.38 -0.67 -6.79
CA GLY A 218 6.27 -1.26 -6.02
C GLY A 218 6.70 -2.48 -5.23
N ILE A 219 7.37 -3.43 -5.87
CA ILE A 219 7.92 -4.61 -5.19
C ILE A 219 8.90 -4.17 -4.08
N TYR A 220 9.80 -3.23 -4.38
CA TYR A 220 10.84 -2.78 -3.47
C TYR A 220 10.27 -2.10 -2.21
N THR A 221 9.29 -1.21 -2.38
CA THR A 221 8.71 -0.45 -1.26
C THR A 221 7.86 -1.34 -0.36
N ASP A 222 7.01 -2.17 -0.93
CA ASP A 222 6.07 -3.01 -0.18
C ASP A 222 6.76 -4.13 0.58
N THR A 223 7.89 -4.60 0.06
CA THR A 223 8.73 -5.60 0.73
C THR A 223 9.83 -4.98 1.60
N SER A 224 9.75 -3.69 1.90
CA SER A 224 10.77 -2.97 2.68
C SER A 224 12.18 -3.25 2.16
N SER A 225 12.42 -2.97 0.89
CA SER A 225 13.70 -3.20 0.20
C SER A 225 14.06 -4.68 0.04
N LEU A 226 13.07 -5.54 -0.19
CA LEU A 226 13.18 -7.00 -0.29
C LEU A 226 13.62 -7.69 1.03
N LEU A 227 13.59 -6.97 2.14
CA LEU A 227 14.04 -7.47 3.44
C LEU A 227 12.90 -8.10 4.26
N HIS A 228 11.66 -7.69 4.00
CA HIS A 228 10.51 -8.09 4.80
C HIS A 228 9.31 -8.47 3.92
N GLY A 229 8.70 -9.61 4.19
CA GLY A 229 7.52 -10.06 3.47
C GLY A 229 7.76 -10.50 2.01
N ALA A 230 8.97 -10.30 1.48
CA ALA A 230 9.31 -10.72 0.13
C ALA A 230 9.30 -12.24 -0.02
N THR A 231 8.61 -12.73 -1.02
CA THR A 231 8.60 -14.13 -1.43
C THR A 231 9.67 -14.39 -2.50
N PRO A 232 10.02 -15.65 -2.80
CA PRO A 232 10.91 -15.97 -3.91
C PRO A 232 10.47 -15.39 -5.26
N LEU A 233 9.17 -15.17 -5.45
CA LEU A 233 8.64 -14.57 -6.68
C LEU A 233 8.79 -13.06 -6.71
N ASP A 234 8.71 -12.35 -5.57
CA ASP A 234 9.05 -10.93 -5.50
C ASP A 234 10.50 -10.70 -5.92
N PHE A 235 11.45 -11.45 -5.35
CA PHE A 235 12.86 -11.39 -5.78
C PHE A 235 13.02 -11.65 -7.26
N LYS A 236 12.35 -12.70 -7.79
CA LYS A 236 12.48 -13.06 -9.19
C LYS A 236 11.88 -12.02 -10.12
N MET A 237 10.73 -11.46 -9.77
CA MET A 237 10.11 -10.42 -10.58
C MET A 237 10.89 -9.12 -10.52
N PHE A 238 11.41 -8.76 -9.36
CA PHE A 238 12.31 -7.61 -9.23
C PHE A 238 13.55 -7.78 -10.14
N GLU A 239 14.25 -8.91 -10.07
CA GLU A 239 15.39 -9.22 -10.94
C GLU A 239 15.03 -9.12 -12.43
N VAL A 240 13.89 -9.66 -12.84
CA VAL A 240 13.48 -9.66 -14.25
C VAL A 240 13.10 -8.27 -14.73
N LEU A 241 12.40 -7.48 -13.89
CA LEU A 241 12.01 -6.11 -14.22
C LEU A 241 13.20 -5.17 -14.34
N THR A 242 14.23 -5.37 -13.51
CA THR A 242 15.43 -4.51 -13.44
C THR A 242 16.63 -5.07 -14.24
N ARG A 243 16.38 -5.92 -15.22
CA ARG A 243 17.48 -6.58 -15.96
C ARG A 243 18.29 -5.65 -16.84
N ASP A 244 17.67 -4.61 -17.39
CA ASP A 244 18.32 -3.65 -18.28
C ASP A 244 18.76 -2.38 -17.53
N GLU A 245 19.81 -1.76 -18.05
CA GLU A 245 20.47 -0.59 -17.46
C GLU A 245 19.52 0.61 -17.33
N ASP A 246 18.74 0.90 -18.38
CA ASP A 246 17.80 2.04 -18.38
C ASP A 246 16.76 1.93 -17.25
N THR A 247 16.30 0.71 -16.97
CA THR A 247 15.37 0.48 -15.87
C THR A 247 16.03 0.61 -14.51
N GLN A 248 17.29 0.14 -14.37
CA GLN A 248 18.05 0.28 -13.14
C GLN A 248 18.35 1.74 -12.81
N GLU A 249 18.85 2.51 -13.78
CA GLU A 249 19.13 3.94 -13.63
C GLU A 249 17.86 4.72 -13.20
N LEU A 250 16.74 4.44 -13.88
CA LEU A 250 15.48 5.08 -13.52
C LEU A 250 14.99 4.68 -12.11
N LEU A 251 15.17 3.41 -11.72
CA LEU A 251 14.80 2.95 -10.38
C LEU A 251 15.64 3.62 -9.29
N ASP A 252 16.93 3.83 -9.54
CA ASP A 252 17.82 4.53 -8.61
C ASP A 252 17.40 6.00 -8.46
N ASP A 253 17.08 6.69 -9.55
CA ASP A 253 16.50 8.03 -9.52
C ASP A 253 15.19 8.12 -8.73
N LEU A 254 14.34 7.08 -8.82
CA LEU A 254 13.09 7.02 -8.09
C LEU A 254 13.28 6.75 -6.60
N ARG A 255 14.35 6.07 -6.22
CA ARG A 255 14.72 5.81 -4.82
C ARG A 255 15.37 7.02 -4.16
N ASP A 256 16.13 7.81 -4.92
CA ASP A 256 16.76 9.06 -4.44
C ASP A 256 15.83 10.28 -4.63
N TYR A 257 14.62 10.17 -4.09
CA TYR A 257 13.64 11.25 -4.17
C TYR A 257 13.90 12.37 -3.15
N ARG A 258 13.57 13.60 -3.53
CA ARG A 258 13.71 14.77 -2.67
C ARG A 258 12.44 15.00 -1.84
N VAL A 259 12.65 15.33 -0.57
CA VAL A 259 11.55 15.67 0.35
C VAL A 259 11.41 17.18 0.51
N PRO A 260 10.19 17.70 0.75
CA PRO A 260 9.99 19.10 1.07
C PRO A 260 10.79 19.53 2.31
N PRO A 261 11.34 20.76 2.36
CA PRO A 261 12.08 21.26 3.54
C PRO A 261 11.28 21.17 4.85
N GLU A 262 9.97 21.33 4.77
CA GLU A 262 9.07 21.22 5.93
C GLU A 262 9.12 19.84 6.60
N TRP A 263 9.48 18.79 5.89
CA TRP A 263 9.63 17.46 6.48
C TRP A 263 10.73 17.41 7.54
N TYR A 264 11.79 18.19 7.36
CA TYR A 264 12.84 18.34 8.38
C TYR A 264 12.32 19.06 9.62
N THR A 265 11.42 20.04 9.46
CA THR A 265 10.77 20.70 10.58
C THR A 265 9.88 19.73 11.36
N TYR A 266 9.09 18.90 10.67
CA TYR A 266 8.27 17.88 11.31
C TYR A 266 9.12 16.85 12.06
N ARG A 267 10.22 16.38 11.47
CA ARG A 267 11.18 15.48 12.13
C ARG A 267 11.79 16.11 13.37
N ALA A 268 12.26 17.35 13.27
CA ALA A 268 12.82 18.08 14.41
C ALA A 268 11.79 18.23 15.54
N ASN A 269 10.53 18.52 15.23
CA ASN A 269 9.46 18.58 16.21
C ASN A 269 9.21 17.23 16.88
N ALA A 270 9.17 16.14 16.11
CA ALA A 270 9.03 14.80 16.63
C ALA A 270 10.13 14.47 17.66
N TYR A 271 11.38 14.63 17.28
CA TYR A 271 12.52 14.31 18.16
C TYR A 271 12.60 15.21 19.40
N ARG A 272 12.21 16.48 19.27
CA ARG A 272 12.26 17.43 20.40
C ARG A 272 11.12 17.21 21.41
N ASN A 273 9.94 16.84 20.92
CA ASN A 273 8.73 16.80 21.73
C ASN A 273 8.31 15.37 22.11
N GLN A 274 9.08 14.35 21.76
CA GLN A 274 8.73 12.96 22.06
C GLN A 274 8.70 12.70 23.56
N GLU A 275 7.77 11.87 23.97
CA GLU A 275 7.73 11.24 25.28
C GLU A 275 8.18 9.78 25.16
N VAL A 276 8.96 9.30 26.11
CA VAL A 276 9.54 7.95 26.08
C VAL A 276 9.25 7.23 27.38
N LYS A 277 8.66 6.05 27.29
CA LYS A 277 8.37 5.21 28.44
C LYS A 277 8.45 3.73 28.05
N GLY A 278 9.25 2.95 28.77
CA GLY A 278 9.30 1.48 28.64
C GLY A 278 9.51 0.97 27.20
N GLY A 279 10.34 1.65 26.38
CA GLY A 279 10.52 1.28 24.96
C GLY A 279 9.43 1.79 24.01
N VAL A 280 8.43 2.51 24.51
CA VAL A 280 7.42 3.20 23.71
C VAL A 280 7.83 4.66 23.54
N ARG A 281 7.82 5.14 22.29
CA ARG A 281 8.04 6.54 21.93
C ARG A 281 6.77 7.12 21.34
N VAL A 282 6.30 8.21 21.91
CA VAL A 282 5.14 8.96 21.41
C VAL A 282 5.60 10.34 20.97
N ALA A 283 5.44 10.68 19.70
CA ALA A 283 5.95 11.91 19.11
C ALA A 283 4.82 12.80 18.55
N PRO A 284 4.49 13.92 19.21
CA PRO A 284 3.59 14.93 18.69
C PRO A 284 4.29 15.81 17.66
N LEU A 285 3.70 15.94 16.45
CA LEU A 285 4.22 16.78 15.37
C LEU A 285 3.62 18.18 15.33
N GLY A 286 2.39 18.34 15.81
CA GLY A 286 1.58 19.51 15.56
C GLY A 286 0.88 19.43 14.19
N PHE A 287 0.74 20.56 13.49
CA PHE A 287 0.07 20.60 12.20
C PHE A 287 0.95 20.06 11.06
N VAL A 288 0.39 19.15 10.28
CA VAL A 288 1.00 18.60 9.06
C VAL A 288 0.05 18.83 7.89
N LYS A 289 0.52 19.50 6.84
CA LYS A 289 -0.26 19.71 5.61
C LYS A 289 -0.68 18.37 5.01
N GLU A 290 -1.90 18.28 4.51
CA GLU A 290 -2.42 17.06 3.87
C GLU A 290 -1.49 16.55 2.74
N THR A 291 -0.84 17.46 2.01
CA THR A 291 0.12 17.11 0.97
C THR A 291 1.43 16.50 1.51
N HIS A 292 1.65 16.59 2.80
CA HIS A 292 2.82 16.03 3.51
C HIS A 292 2.45 14.91 4.47
N ARG A 293 1.21 14.44 4.45
CA ARG A 293 0.66 13.46 5.39
C ARG A 293 1.53 12.22 5.58
N ASP A 294 2.14 11.74 4.51
CA ASP A 294 2.97 10.52 4.55
C ASP A 294 4.21 10.66 5.45
N VAL A 295 4.62 11.88 5.79
CA VAL A 295 5.71 12.11 6.75
C VAL A 295 5.40 11.54 8.13
N ILE A 296 4.12 11.45 8.52
CA ILE A 296 3.68 10.91 9.81
C ILE A 296 4.11 9.45 9.96
N ALA A 297 3.82 8.65 8.94
CA ALA A 297 4.23 7.24 8.90
C ALA A 297 5.74 7.07 8.77
N GLU A 298 6.40 7.92 7.98
CA GLU A 298 7.86 7.87 7.82
C GLU A 298 8.60 8.20 9.12
N ILE A 299 8.14 9.20 9.87
CA ILE A 299 8.71 9.52 11.19
C ILE A 299 8.50 8.35 12.17
N ALA A 300 7.34 7.69 12.16
CA ALA A 300 7.11 6.51 12.99
C ALA A 300 8.10 5.38 12.66
N ASN A 301 8.38 5.15 11.37
CA ASN A 301 9.41 4.19 10.93
C ASN A 301 10.82 4.58 11.39
N GLN A 302 11.14 5.88 11.38
CA GLN A 302 12.45 6.37 11.84
C GLN A 302 12.59 6.23 13.36
N LEU A 303 11.56 6.57 14.13
CA LEU A 303 11.55 6.43 15.59
C LEU A 303 11.66 4.97 16.03
N LEU A 304 11.04 4.04 15.31
CA LEU A 304 11.16 2.61 15.61
C LEU A 304 12.60 2.08 15.44
N ARG A 305 13.44 2.78 14.67
CA ARG A 305 14.87 2.43 14.48
C ARG A 305 15.79 2.98 15.57
N VAL A 306 15.26 3.81 16.47
CA VAL A 306 16.03 4.32 17.59
C VAL A 306 16.23 3.19 18.61
N ASP A 307 17.46 3.02 19.08
CA ASP A 307 17.79 1.98 20.05
C ASP A 307 16.89 2.05 21.29
N GLY A 308 16.50 0.90 21.79
CA GLY A 308 15.56 0.76 22.89
C GLY A 308 14.10 1.09 22.56
N THR A 309 13.73 1.28 21.28
CA THR A 309 12.35 1.53 20.86
C THR A 309 11.70 0.25 20.32
N SER A 310 10.62 -0.17 20.94
CA SER A 310 9.81 -1.31 20.51
C SER A 310 8.47 -0.89 19.89
N ILE A 311 7.95 0.28 20.28
CA ILE A 311 6.73 0.89 19.71
C ILE A 311 6.99 2.36 19.46
N ALA A 312 6.66 2.84 18.28
CA ALA A 312 6.68 4.24 17.91
C ALA A 312 5.27 4.70 17.51
N ILE A 313 4.78 5.76 18.15
CA ILE A 313 3.48 6.37 17.89
C ILE A 313 3.72 7.82 17.51
N VAL A 314 3.19 8.24 16.38
CA VAL A 314 3.30 9.63 15.89
C VAL A 314 1.91 10.22 15.76
N ILE A 315 1.71 11.41 16.33
CA ILE A 315 0.44 12.11 16.39
C ILE A 315 0.57 13.44 15.65
N ALA A 316 -0.32 13.70 14.74
CA ALA A 316 -0.39 14.97 14.01
C ALA A 316 -1.83 15.43 13.82
N VAL A 317 -2.03 16.70 13.56
CA VAL A 317 -3.29 17.25 13.05
C VAL A 317 -3.11 17.62 11.59
N THR A 318 -4.01 17.18 10.75
CA THR A 318 -4.10 17.54 9.33
C THR A 318 -5.38 18.33 9.06
N GLU A 319 -5.59 18.76 7.84
CA GLU A 319 -6.85 19.39 7.41
C GLU A 319 -8.06 18.46 7.61
N ARG A 320 -7.85 17.15 7.66
CA ARG A 320 -8.92 16.15 7.85
C ARG A 320 -9.23 15.86 9.30
N GLY A 321 -8.24 15.92 10.17
CA GLY A 321 -8.40 15.54 11.57
C GLY A 321 -7.10 15.23 12.28
N THR A 322 -7.22 14.66 13.46
CA THR A 322 -6.08 14.11 14.20
C THR A 322 -5.72 12.75 13.60
N GLU A 323 -4.48 12.60 13.20
CA GLU A 323 -3.94 11.37 12.62
C GLU A 323 -2.88 10.76 13.52
N VAL A 324 -2.95 9.44 13.62
CA VAL A 324 -2.02 8.63 14.40
C VAL A 324 -1.41 7.59 13.51
N SER A 325 -0.09 7.47 13.54
CA SER A 325 0.63 6.37 12.91
C SER A 325 1.39 5.59 13.96
N VAL A 326 1.27 4.28 13.91
CA VAL A 326 1.91 3.34 14.85
C VAL A 326 2.80 2.38 14.10
N ARG A 327 3.98 2.14 14.68
CA ARG A 327 4.91 1.10 14.26
C ARG A 327 5.39 0.35 15.49
N ALA A 328 5.40 -0.98 15.43
CA ALA A 328 5.92 -1.82 16.51
C ALA A 328 6.74 -2.99 15.97
N ASP A 329 7.72 -3.43 16.74
CA ASP A 329 8.53 -4.61 16.45
C ASP A 329 8.28 -5.69 17.52
N SER A 330 7.63 -6.78 17.13
CA SER A 330 7.24 -7.87 18.03
C SER A 330 8.45 -8.62 18.62
N ARG A 331 9.58 -8.63 17.94
CA ARG A 331 10.81 -9.28 18.44
C ARG A 331 11.34 -8.57 19.69
N LEU A 332 11.28 -7.23 19.69
CA LEU A 332 11.76 -6.41 20.81
C LEU A 332 10.81 -6.47 22.01
N LEU A 333 9.54 -6.80 21.77
CA LEU A 333 8.53 -6.94 22.80
C LEU A 333 8.44 -8.34 23.39
N GLY A 334 9.07 -9.35 22.74
CA GLY A 334 8.94 -10.75 23.13
C GLY A 334 7.51 -11.28 23.09
N GLN A 335 6.63 -10.63 22.31
CA GLN A 335 5.20 -10.90 22.23
C GLN A 335 4.80 -11.27 20.79
N ASP A 336 3.71 -11.99 20.65
CA ASP A 336 3.12 -12.23 19.33
C ASP A 336 2.43 -10.96 18.79
N GLN A 337 2.27 -10.88 17.46
CA GLN A 337 1.63 -9.73 16.82
C GLN A 337 0.18 -9.48 17.29
N PRO A 338 -0.69 -10.51 17.45
CA PRO A 338 -2.06 -10.29 17.93
C PRO A 338 -2.12 -9.62 19.31
N ARG A 339 -1.20 -9.96 20.21
CA ARG A 339 -1.13 -9.33 21.54
C ARG A 339 -0.70 -7.87 21.46
N ILE A 340 0.29 -7.56 20.62
CA ILE A 340 0.74 -6.19 20.40
C ILE A 340 -0.40 -5.33 19.81
N VAL A 341 -1.14 -5.86 18.85
CA VAL A 341 -2.31 -5.17 18.28
C VAL A 341 -3.33 -4.84 19.36
N ARG A 342 -3.68 -5.78 20.25
CA ARG A 342 -4.62 -5.51 21.36
C ARG A 342 -4.11 -4.43 22.31
N VAL A 343 -2.81 -4.44 22.64
CA VAL A 343 -2.20 -3.39 23.47
C VAL A 343 -2.31 -2.03 22.79
N ILE A 344 -2.00 -1.95 21.49
CA ILE A 344 -2.11 -0.72 20.72
C ILE A 344 -3.56 -0.25 20.64
N ASP A 345 -4.51 -1.15 20.36
CA ASP A 345 -5.94 -0.83 20.32
C ASP A 345 -6.43 -0.28 21.66
N TYR A 346 -6.02 -0.88 22.77
CA TYR A 346 -6.33 -0.39 24.11
C TYR A 346 -5.79 1.03 24.33
N LEU A 347 -4.49 1.25 24.05
CA LEU A 347 -3.84 2.55 24.22
C LEU A 347 -4.52 3.63 23.37
N LEU A 348 -4.83 3.31 22.12
CA LEU A 348 -5.47 4.25 21.22
C LEU A 348 -6.92 4.53 21.64
N SER A 349 -7.69 3.53 22.08
CA SER A 349 -9.06 3.74 22.55
C SER A 349 -9.12 4.58 23.81
N TYR A 350 -8.12 4.46 24.68
CA TYR A 350 -8.00 5.30 25.89
C TYR A 350 -7.72 6.76 25.55
N ALA A 351 -6.71 7.01 24.70
CA ALA A 351 -6.32 8.37 24.33
C ALA A 351 -7.27 9.04 23.31
N PHE A 352 -8.02 8.24 22.56
CA PHE A 352 -8.91 8.69 21.49
C PHE A 352 -10.31 8.08 21.65
N PRO A 353 -11.11 8.55 22.63
CA PRO A 353 -12.47 8.07 22.82
C PRO A 353 -13.29 8.26 21.55
N GLY A 354 -13.92 7.19 21.06
CA GLY A 354 -14.68 7.20 19.81
C GLY A 354 -13.89 6.78 18.56
N LEU A 355 -12.63 6.40 18.72
CA LEU A 355 -11.86 5.78 17.64
C LEU A 355 -12.50 4.44 17.27
N SER A 356 -13.07 4.34 16.08
CA SER A 356 -13.64 3.10 15.56
C SER A 356 -12.60 2.31 14.77
N GLY A 357 -11.83 1.49 15.49
CA GLY A 357 -10.92 0.53 14.88
C GLY A 357 -9.57 1.14 14.46
N PHE A 358 -8.52 0.46 14.84
CA PHE A 358 -7.17 0.71 14.39
C PHE A 358 -6.91 -0.17 13.17
N LYS A 359 -6.74 0.44 11.99
CA LYS A 359 -6.33 -0.30 10.80
C LYS A 359 -4.87 -0.68 10.96
N HIS A 360 -4.59 -1.96 11.01
CA HIS A 360 -3.23 -2.49 11.12
C HIS A 360 -2.92 -3.46 9.99
N ASP A 361 -1.66 -3.48 9.58
CA ASP A 361 -1.09 -4.51 8.72
C ASP A 361 -0.17 -5.40 9.56
N ARG A 362 -0.31 -6.72 9.41
CA ARG A 362 0.48 -7.74 10.11
C ARG A 362 1.71 -8.19 9.32
N ARG A 363 2.03 -7.50 8.24
CA ARG A 363 3.23 -7.77 7.45
C ARG A 363 4.27 -6.67 7.70
N PRO A 364 5.49 -7.00 7.81
CA PRO A 364 6.19 -8.31 7.87
C PRO A 364 5.99 -9.02 9.20
N PRO A 365 6.37 -10.32 9.35
CA PRO A 365 6.01 -11.15 10.51
C PRO A 365 6.46 -10.62 11.88
N HIS A 366 7.30 -9.59 11.89
CA HIS A 366 7.82 -8.97 13.12
C HIS A 366 7.35 -7.55 13.34
N ARG A 367 6.62 -6.95 12.40
CA ARG A 367 6.15 -5.58 12.50
C ARG A 367 4.65 -5.50 12.56
N VAL A 368 4.16 -4.58 13.35
CA VAL A 368 2.79 -4.10 13.30
C VAL A 368 2.85 -2.67 12.78
N GLU A 369 2.21 -2.43 11.67
CA GLU A 369 2.09 -1.12 11.07
C GLU A 369 0.61 -0.74 11.02
N GLY A 370 0.28 0.47 11.40
CA GLY A 370 -1.10 0.88 11.36
C GLY A 370 -1.29 2.35 11.63
N GLY A 371 -2.52 2.79 11.48
CA GLY A 371 -2.89 4.16 11.72
C GLY A 371 -4.38 4.33 11.95
N ALA A 372 -4.71 5.47 12.51
CA ALA A 372 -6.06 5.90 12.77
C ALA A 372 -6.19 7.39 12.46
N ALA A 373 -7.39 7.81 12.09
CA ALA A 373 -7.73 9.20 11.90
C ALA A 373 -9.05 9.51 12.60
N LEU A 374 -9.07 10.62 13.36
CA LEU A 374 -10.26 11.14 14.00
C LEU A 374 -10.63 12.49 13.40
N PRO A 375 -11.86 12.67 12.95
CA PRO A 375 -12.33 13.99 12.56
C PRO A 375 -12.24 14.95 13.74
N LEU A 376 -11.78 16.17 13.50
CA LEU A 376 -11.84 17.23 14.50
C LEU A 376 -13.28 17.68 14.68
N THR A 377 -13.65 17.97 15.93
CA THR A 377 -14.91 18.62 16.22
C THR A 377 -14.96 20.02 15.62
N PRO A 378 -16.16 20.60 15.38
CA PRO A 378 -16.27 21.99 14.92
C PRO A 378 -15.56 22.99 15.84
N GLU A 379 -15.57 22.75 17.16
CA GLU A 379 -14.88 23.58 18.16
C GLU A 379 -13.36 23.50 18.00
N GLU A 380 -12.79 22.30 17.85
CA GLU A 380 -11.36 22.09 17.60
C GLU A 380 -10.94 22.73 16.27
N ARG A 381 -11.72 22.57 15.20
CA ARG A 381 -11.45 23.22 13.91
C ARG A 381 -11.41 24.75 14.05
N GLY A 382 -12.35 25.33 14.80
CA GLY A 382 -12.39 26.75 15.11
C GLY A 382 -11.19 27.20 15.97
N ARG A 383 -10.86 26.44 17.02
CA ARG A 383 -9.72 26.68 17.90
C ARG A 383 -8.39 26.63 17.14
N PHE A 384 -8.25 25.70 16.20
CA PHE A 384 -7.04 25.55 15.37
C PHE A 384 -7.04 26.46 14.14
N ARG A 385 -8.12 27.20 13.89
CA ARG A 385 -8.30 28.09 12.75
C ARG A 385 -8.03 27.40 11.41
N LEU A 386 -8.37 26.13 11.27
CA LEU A 386 -8.13 25.35 10.07
C LEU A 386 -9.00 25.77 8.89
N ASP A 387 -10.14 26.42 9.16
CA ASP A 387 -11.07 26.91 8.14
C ASP A 387 -10.73 28.35 7.67
N SER A 388 -9.66 28.96 8.21
CA SER A 388 -9.14 30.25 7.74
C SER A 388 -8.27 30.07 6.47
N SER A 389 -8.29 31.06 5.59
CA SER A 389 -7.46 31.01 4.36
C SER A 389 -6.47 32.19 4.35
N PRO A 390 -5.16 31.96 4.41
CA PRO A 390 -4.49 30.67 4.66
C PRO A 390 -4.71 30.14 6.08
N PRO A 391 -4.64 28.81 6.30
CA PRO A 391 -4.66 28.25 7.64
C PRO A 391 -3.53 28.86 8.46
N ILE A 392 -3.86 29.42 9.64
CA ILE A 392 -2.84 29.99 10.51
C ILE A 392 -2.10 28.82 11.14
N THR A 393 -0.97 28.44 10.55
CA THR A 393 -0.08 27.37 11.00
C THR A 393 0.74 27.74 12.25
N GLY A 394 0.17 28.57 13.14
CA GLY A 394 0.72 28.79 14.47
C GLY A 394 0.66 27.46 15.24
N ASN A 395 1.81 26.80 15.36
CA ASN A 395 1.92 25.45 15.94
C ASN A 395 1.52 25.34 17.42
N GLY A 396 1.35 26.45 18.15
CA GLY A 396 1.11 26.43 19.59
C GLY A 396 -0.08 25.55 20.01
N PRO A 397 -1.32 25.95 19.73
CA PRO A 397 -2.51 25.23 20.22
C PRO A 397 -2.62 23.80 19.65
N ILE A 398 -2.19 23.58 18.40
CA ILE A 398 -2.23 22.26 17.75
C ILE A 398 -1.17 21.34 18.35
N LEU A 399 0.03 21.84 18.56
CA LEU A 399 1.11 21.07 19.18
C LEU A 399 0.76 20.73 20.64
N GLU A 400 0.14 21.65 21.39
CA GLU A 400 -0.37 21.38 22.74
C GLU A 400 -1.45 20.27 22.73
N HIS A 401 -2.38 20.30 21.79
CA HIS A 401 -3.35 19.23 21.60
C HIS A 401 -2.66 17.87 21.34
N CYS A 402 -1.71 17.82 20.41
CA CYS A 402 -0.95 16.60 20.15
C CYS A 402 -0.12 16.14 21.36
N ARG A 403 0.43 17.06 22.15
CA ARG A 403 1.14 16.75 23.41
C ARG A 403 0.21 16.18 24.47
N ALA A 404 -0.98 16.76 24.63
CA ALA A 404 -1.96 16.23 25.57
C ALA A 404 -2.35 14.79 25.24
N LEU A 405 -2.55 14.47 23.96
CA LEU A 405 -2.83 13.11 23.49
C LEU A 405 -1.62 12.18 23.69
N ALA A 406 -0.40 12.66 23.44
CA ALA A 406 0.82 11.90 23.70
C ALA A 406 0.96 11.56 25.18
N HIS A 407 0.72 12.53 26.04
CA HIS A 407 0.73 12.34 27.48
C HIS A 407 -0.33 11.34 27.96
N ALA A 408 -1.57 11.42 27.44
CA ALA A 408 -2.61 10.45 27.73
C ALA A 408 -2.21 9.01 27.37
N LEU A 409 -1.54 8.81 26.22
CA LEU A 409 -1.01 7.50 25.84
C LEU A 409 0.07 7.00 26.82
N VAL A 410 0.95 7.86 27.27
CA VAL A 410 2.00 7.50 28.25
C VAL A 410 1.38 7.16 29.61
N VAL A 411 0.33 7.88 30.04
CA VAL A 411 -0.42 7.58 31.27
C VAL A 411 -1.10 6.21 31.15
N ALA A 412 -1.78 5.93 30.02
CA ALA A 412 -2.42 4.65 29.77
C ALA A 412 -1.41 3.49 29.81
N LEU A 413 -0.19 3.69 29.33
CA LEU A 413 0.90 2.72 29.46
C LEU A 413 1.28 2.45 30.91
N GLN A 414 1.34 3.50 31.75
CA GLN A 414 1.63 3.35 33.17
C GLN A 414 0.55 2.56 33.91
N ASP A 415 -0.69 2.76 33.55
CA ASP A 415 -1.82 2.04 34.12
C ASP A 415 -1.79 0.56 33.70
N LEU A 416 -1.46 0.27 32.45
CA LEU A 416 -1.25 -1.11 31.98
C LEU A 416 -0.12 -1.84 32.72
N GLU A 417 0.98 -1.15 33.03
CA GLU A 417 2.11 -1.71 33.79
C GLU A 417 1.74 -2.02 35.25
N ARG A 418 0.74 -1.33 35.81
CA ARG A 418 0.25 -1.52 37.21
C ARG A 418 -0.75 -2.65 37.35
N LEU A 419 -1.41 -3.06 36.26
CA LEU A 419 -2.36 -4.17 36.29
C LEU A 419 -1.63 -5.48 36.56
N GLN A 420 -2.16 -6.28 37.50
CA GLN A 420 -1.58 -7.59 37.83
C GLN A 420 -1.78 -8.56 36.67
N PRO A 421 -0.91 -9.62 36.53
CA PRO A 421 -0.97 -10.58 35.42
C PRO A 421 -2.34 -11.25 35.22
N GLY A 422 -3.19 -11.33 36.26
CA GLY A 422 -4.55 -11.87 36.16
C GLY A 422 -5.59 -10.89 35.60
N GLU A 423 -5.39 -9.58 35.80
CA GLU A 423 -6.29 -8.54 35.27
C GLU A 423 -5.95 -8.20 33.81
N THR A 424 -4.69 -8.36 33.43
CA THR A 424 -4.26 -8.23 32.02
C THR A 424 -4.72 -9.39 31.15
N ALA A 425 -5.01 -10.57 31.71
CA ALA A 425 -5.46 -11.73 30.94
C ALA A 425 -6.85 -11.52 30.26
N GLY A 426 -7.67 -10.61 30.79
CA GLY A 426 -8.96 -10.24 30.18
C GLY A 426 -8.86 -9.08 29.17
N LEU A 427 -7.77 -8.30 29.24
CA LEU A 427 -7.51 -7.15 28.36
C LEU A 427 -6.46 -7.47 27.29
N LEU A 428 -5.64 -8.45 27.52
CA LEU A 428 -4.55 -8.94 26.68
C LEU A 428 -4.83 -10.37 26.20
#